data_88ba0e8910f43ee2d08e1c0d881f50ec
#
_entry.id   88ba0e8910f43ee2d08e1c0d881f50ec
#
_cell.length_a   1.000
_cell.length_b   1.000
_cell.length_c   1.000
_cell.angle_alpha   90.00
_cell.angle_beta   90.00
_cell.angle_gamma   90.00
#
_symmetry.space_group_name_H-M   'P 1'
#
loop_
_entity.id
_entity.type
_entity.pdbx_description
1 polymer ?
#
loop_
_entity_poly.entity_id
_entity_poly.type
_entity_poly.pdbx_seq_one_letter_code
_entity_poly.pdbx_strand_id
1 'polypeptide(L)'
;MHKKAFIILLVLSFSLILNIGNANAKQQPLRNINHQLAEDLGDHQSYADSDPGNYDYAKYIQRIYYLDRKTIIIQVKPGFQKMTKSDKTSISNQAFALTRSVQSNDCNHPETIKVKCNKKVIGLKRTTQKNYQWK
;
A
#
# COMPACT_ATOMS: atom_id res chain seq x y z
N MET A 1 44.14 -17.61 -31.64
CA MET A 1 43.47 -16.32 -31.67
C MET A 1 41.97 -16.41 -31.37
N HIS A 2 41.28 -17.45 -31.80
CA HIS A 2 39.83 -17.58 -31.57
C HIS A 2 39.39 -17.84 -30.11
N LYS A 3 40.25 -18.42 -29.27
CA LYS A 3 39.92 -18.73 -27.85
C LYS A 3 39.81 -17.47 -26.96
N LYS A 4 40.56 -16.40 -27.28
CA LYS A 4 40.52 -15.15 -26.50
C LYS A 4 39.28 -14.31 -26.80
N ALA A 5 38.81 -14.33 -28.03
CA ALA A 5 37.56 -13.62 -28.41
C ALA A 5 36.32 -14.25 -27.78
N PHE A 6 36.30 -15.56 -27.65
CA PHE A 6 35.18 -16.29 -27.05
C PHE A 6 35.01 -16.00 -25.55
N ILE A 7 36.14 -15.91 -24.83
CA ILE A 7 36.17 -15.61 -23.40
C ILE A 7 35.69 -14.18 -23.13
N ILE A 8 36.08 -13.22 -23.97
CA ILE A 8 35.63 -11.81 -23.85
C ILE A 8 34.12 -11.68 -24.10
N LEU A 9 33.60 -12.43 -25.07
CA LEU A 9 32.15 -12.42 -25.36
C LEU A 9 31.34 -13.02 -24.21
N LEU A 10 31.86 -14.08 -23.57
CA LEU A 10 31.20 -14.72 -22.43
C LEU A 10 31.18 -13.82 -21.19
N VAL A 11 32.25 -13.09 -20.94
CA VAL A 11 32.34 -12.13 -19.82
C VAL A 11 31.40 -10.94 -20.02
N LEU A 12 31.32 -10.45 -21.25
CA LEU A 12 30.39 -9.36 -21.59
C LEU A 12 28.91 -9.78 -21.47
N SER A 13 28.57 -10.99 -21.88
CA SER A 13 27.20 -11.51 -21.72
C SER A 13 26.83 -11.75 -20.25
N PHE A 14 27.78 -12.17 -19.44
CA PHE A 14 27.59 -12.38 -18.00
C PHE A 14 27.40 -11.05 -17.25
N SER A 15 28.14 -10.01 -17.63
CA SER A 15 28.00 -8.67 -17.05
C SER A 15 26.64 -8.05 -17.39
N LEU A 16 26.10 -8.29 -18.58
CA LEU A 16 24.78 -7.82 -18.98
C LEU A 16 23.66 -8.48 -18.17
N ILE A 17 23.79 -9.78 -17.88
CA ILE A 17 22.81 -10.52 -17.07
C ILE A 17 22.80 -10.00 -15.62
N LEU A 18 23.96 -9.69 -15.05
CA LEU A 18 24.06 -9.12 -13.69
C LEU A 18 23.44 -7.73 -13.60
N ASN A 19 23.58 -6.91 -14.62
CA ASN A 19 22.98 -5.57 -14.65
C ASN A 19 21.46 -5.62 -14.79
N ILE A 20 20.90 -6.57 -15.52
CA ILE A 20 19.45 -6.77 -15.63
C ILE A 20 18.88 -7.25 -14.29
N GLY A 21 19.55 -8.15 -13.59
CA GLY A 21 19.14 -8.62 -12.26
C GLY A 21 19.11 -7.50 -11.21
N ASN A 22 20.10 -6.62 -11.21
CA ASN A 22 20.17 -5.48 -10.28
C ASN A 22 19.15 -4.39 -10.57
N ALA A 23 18.78 -4.14 -11.83
CA ALA A 23 17.75 -3.17 -12.19
C ALA A 23 16.35 -3.60 -11.72
N ASN A 24 16.04 -4.90 -11.74
CA ASN A 24 14.77 -5.44 -11.29
C ASN A 24 14.65 -5.55 -9.75
N ALA A 25 15.77 -5.60 -9.02
CA ALA A 25 15.79 -5.69 -7.56
C ALA A 25 15.43 -4.36 -6.86
N LYS A 26 15.50 -3.20 -7.57
CA LYS A 26 15.28 -1.86 -6.99
C LYS A 26 13.83 -1.43 -6.88
N GLN A 27 12.89 -2.11 -7.52
CA GLN A 27 11.47 -1.76 -7.48
C GLN A 27 10.64 -2.96 -7.06
N GLN A 28 10.27 -2.99 -5.79
CA GLN A 28 9.24 -3.93 -5.37
C GLN A 28 7.93 -3.57 -6.08
N PRO A 29 7.31 -4.49 -6.84
CA PRO A 29 6.07 -4.20 -7.55
C PRO A 29 4.97 -3.84 -6.54
N LEU A 30 4.13 -2.85 -6.87
CA LEU A 30 2.95 -2.47 -6.06
C LEU A 30 2.05 -3.67 -5.75
N ARG A 31 2.04 -4.66 -6.63
CA ARG A 31 1.31 -5.91 -6.41
C ARG A 31 1.73 -6.62 -5.12
N ASN A 32 3.01 -6.70 -4.82
CA ASN A 32 3.50 -7.37 -3.62
C ASN A 32 3.17 -6.56 -2.35
N ILE A 33 3.29 -5.24 -2.42
CA ILE A 33 2.91 -4.34 -1.34
C ILE A 33 1.41 -4.46 -1.06
N ASN A 34 0.58 -4.44 -2.09
CA ASN A 34 -0.86 -4.56 -1.96
C ASN A 34 -1.29 -5.95 -1.45
N HIS A 35 -0.57 -7.00 -1.82
CA HIS A 35 -0.78 -8.33 -1.27
C HIS A 35 -0.50 -8.37 0.23
N GLN A 36 0.61 -7.83 0.67
CA GLN A 36 0.96 -7.75 2.09
C GLN A 36 -0.04 -6.89 2.88
N LEU A 37 -0.49 -5.77 2.32
CA LEU A 37 -1.55 -4.95 2.94
C LEU A 37 -2.85 -5.73 3.13
N ALA A 38 -3.20 -6.58 2.17
CA ALA A 38 -4.39 -7.42 2.28
C ALA A 38 -4.24 -8.49 3.38
N GLU A 39 -3.06 -9.08 3.52
CA GLU A 39 -2.76 -10.04 4.60
C GLU A 39 -2.79 -9.35 5.97
N ASP A 40 -2.10 -8.23 6.12
CA ASP A 40 -2.04 -7.48 7.39
C ASP A 40 -3.43 -6.97 7.80
N LEU A 41 -4.25 -6.51 6.86
CA LEU A 41 -5.63 -6.14 7.12
C LEU A 41 -6.47 -7.35 7.57
N GLY A 42 -6.29 -8.50 6.94
CA GLY A 42 -6.96 -9.75 7.32
C GLY A 42 -6.61 -10.17 8.75
N ASP A 43 -5.35 -10.03 9.14
CA ASP A 43 -4.90 -10.29 10.51
C ASP A 43 -5.57 -9.33 11.51
N HIS A 44 -5.58 -8.03 11.22
CA HIS A 44 -6.26 -7.03 12.05
C HIS A 44 -7.77 -7.30 12.17
N GLN A 45 -8.42 -7.74 11.08
CA GLN A 45 -9.83 -8.13 11.12
C GLN A 45 -10.08 -9.35 12.02
N SER A 46 -9.15 -10.31 12.04
CA SER A 46 -9.26 -11.49 12.89
C SER A 46 -9.13 -11.17 14.39
N TYR A 47 -8.39 -10.11 14.74
CA TYR A 47 -8.22 -9.65 16.12
C TYR A 47 -9.26 -8.65 16.59
N ALA A 48 -10.11 -8.15 15.70
CA ALA A 48 -11.02 -7.03 15.99
C ALA A 48 -12.03 -7.34 17.10
N ASP A 49 -12.47 -8.59 17.25
CA ASP A 49 -13.41 -9.00 18.30
C ASP A 49 -12.72 -9.25 19.66
N SER A 50 -11.48 -9.75 19.65
CA SER A 50 -10.72 -10.06 20.87
C SER A 50 -10.00 -8.85 21.45
N ASP A 51 -9.59 -7.91 20.59
CA ASP A 51 -8.91 -6.66 20.97
C ASP A 51 -9.49 -5.46 20.24
N PRO A 52 -10.75 -5.06 20.54
CA PRO A 52 -11.42 -3.98 19.82
C PRO A 52 -10.72 -2.63 19.98
N GLY A 53 -10.06 -2.37 21.09
CA GLY A 53 -9.34 -1.12 21.33
C GLY A 53 -8.28 -0.81 20.27
N ASN A 54 -7.62 -1.84 19.75
CA ASN A 54 -6.57 -1.69 18.74
C ASN A 54 -7.03 -1.99 17.31
N TYR A 55 -8.00 -2.88 17.12
CA TYR A 55 -8.33 -3.45 15.80
C TYR A 55 -9.78 -3.23 15.34
N ASP A 56 -10.61 -2.58 16.14
CA ASP A 56 -12.04 -2.38 15.81
C ASP A 56 -12.24 -1.63 14.48
N TYR A 57 -11.33 -0.73 14.12
CA TYR A 57 -11.36 -0.02 12.83
C TYR A 57 -11.42 -0.97 11.62
N ALA A 58 -10.75 -2.12 11.71
CA ALA A 58 -10.65 -3.07 10.62
C ALA A 58 -11.99 -3.68 10.19
N LYS A 59 -12.97 -3.70 11.10
CA LYS A 59 -14.34 -4.16 10.80
C LYS A 59 -15.03 -3.35 9.71
N TYR A 60 -14.66 -2.07 9.57
CA TYR A 60 -15.27 -1.14 8.63
C TYR A 60 -14.52 -1.03 7.31
N ILE A 61 -13.34 -1.65 7.22
CA ILE A 61 -12.47 -1.60 6.06
C ILE A 61 -12.68 -2.86 5.23
N GLN A 62 -12.95 -2.66 3.94
CA GLN A 62 -13.03 -3.74 2.97
C GLN A 62 -11.66 -4.03 2.36
N ARG A 63 -10.90 -2.97 2.04
CA ARG A 63 -9.62 -3.09 1.36
C ARG A 63 -8.77 -1.84 1.53
N ILE A 64 -7.45 -2.02 1.61
CA ILE A 64 -6.46 -0.94 1.57
C ILE A 64 -5.45 -1.31 0.51
N TYR A 65 -5.19 -0.40 -0.42
CA TYR A 65 -4.22 -0.65 -1.48
C TYR A 65 -3.65 0.63 -2.08
N TYR A 66 -2.45 0.52 -2.62
CA TYR A 66 -1.86 1.56 -3.46
C TYR A 66 -2.45 1.45 -4.87
N LEU A 67 -3.09 2.50 -5.33
CA LEU A 67 -3.53 2.64 -6.72
C LEU A 67 -2.33 2.90 -7.64
N ASP A 68 -1.46 3.77 -7.19
CA ASP A 68 -0.14 4.08 -7.72
C ASP A 68 0.80 4.43 -6.55
N ARG A 69 2.04 4.79 -6.82
CA ARG A 69 3.02 5.08 -5.75
C ARG A 69 2.68 6.29 -4.89
N LYS A 70 1.78 7.15 -5.34
CA LYS A 70 1.41 8.41 -4.70
C LYS A 70 0.02 8.39 -4.09
N THR A 71 -0.81 7.40 -4.43
CA THR A 71 -2.23 7.36 -4.05
C THR A 71 -2.57 6.07 -3.34
N ILE A 72 -3.11 6.20 -2.13
CA ILE A 72 -3.71 5.10 -1.36
C ILE A 72 -5.22 5.17 -1.48
N ILE A 73 -5.83 4.01 -1.69
CA ILE A 73 -7.27 3.81 -1.61
C ILE A 73 -7.59 3.05 -0.32
N ILE A 74 -8.47 3.61 0.48
CA ILE A 74 -9.12 2.94 1.61
C ILE A 74 -10.55 2.67 1.18
N GLN A 75 -10.86 1.43 0.85
CA GLN A 75 -12.21 1.01 0.50
C GLN A 75 -12.94 0.57 1.75
N VAL A 76 -14.06 1.21 2.05
CA VAL A 76 -14.83 0.99 3.27
C VAL A 76 -16.14 0.25 2.99
N LYS A 77 -16.65 -0.42 4.01
CA LYS A 77 -17.97 -1.07 3.98
C LYS A 77 -19.08 -0.03 4.11
N PRO A 78 -20.32 -0.33 3.65
CA PRO A 78 -21.42 0.64 3.67
C PRO A 78 -21.73 1.25 5.04
N GLY A 79 -21.59 0.50 6.13
CA GLY A 79 -21.82 0.99 7.49
C GLY A 79 -20.94 2.18 7.90
N PHE A 80 -19.79 2.35 7.26
CA PHE A 80 -18.91 3.49 7.50
C PHE A 80 -19.58 4.84 7.16
N GLN A 81 -20.42 4.88 6.14
CA GLN A 81 -21.07 6.14 5.72
C GLN A 81 -22.00 6.75 6.80
N LYS A 82 -22.55 5.91 7.66
CA LYS A 82 -23.47 6.35 8.74
C LYS A 82 -22.75 6.93 9.95
N MET A 83 -21.45 6.87 9.98
CA MET A 83 -20.64 7.34 11.11
C MET A 83 -20.49 8.86 11.11
N THR A 84 -20.13 9.39 12.27
CA THR A 84 -19.77 10.81 12.41
C THR A 84 -18.47 11.09 11.63
N LYS A 85 -18.25 12.35 11.29
CA LYS A 85 -16.99 12.77 10.64
C LYS A 85 -15.76 12.45 11.50
N SER A 86 -15.88 12.56 12.81
CA SER A 86 -14.83 12.22 13.76
C SER A 86 -14.48 10.74 13.70
N ASP A 87 -15.46 9.86 13.72
CA ASP A 87 -15.25 8.41 13.66
C ASP A 87 -14.68 8.00 12.30
N LYS A 88 -15.19 8.55 11.22
CA LYS A 88 -14.66 8.34 9.87
C LYS A 88 -13.19 8.73 9.78
N THR A 89 -12.82 9.86 10.37
CA THR A 89 -11.42 10.33 10.40
C THR A 89 -10.54 9.40 11.22
N SER A 90 -10.99 8.99 12.41
CA SER A 90 -10.25 8.07 13.27
C SER A 90 -10.00 6.72 12.59
N ILE A 91 -11.04 6.12 12.02
CA ILE A 91 -10.94 4.82 11.31
C ILE A 91 -10.01 4.94 10.11
N SER A 92 -10.12 6.00 9.32
CA SER A 92 -9.29 6.21 8.15
C SER A 92 -7.81 6.44 8.51
N ASN A 93 -7.54 7.13 9.61
CA ASN A 93 -6.17 7.32 10.11
C ASN A 93 -5.55 6.00 10.59
N GLN A 94 -6.32 5.15 11.26
CA GLN A 94 -5.86 3.83 11.69
C GLN A 94 -5.60 2.91 10.47
N ALA A 95 -6.47 2.94 9.48
CA ALA A 95 -6.27 2.21 8.22
C ALA A 95 -5.03 2.71 7.47
N PHE A 96 -4.81 4.02 7.43
CA PHE A 96 -3.61 4.59 6.82
C PHE A 96 -2.33 4.21 7.59
N ALA A 97 -2.39 4.12 8.91
CA ALA A 97 -1.25 3.70 9.73
C ALA A 97 -0.78 2.27 9.38
N LEU A 98 -1.68 1.39 8.94
CA LEU A 98 -1.32 0.05 8.47
C LEU A 98 -0.36 0.10 7.27
N THR A 99 -0.49 1.08 6.41
CA THR A 99 0.38 1.21 5.23
C THR A 99 1.85 1.43 5.60
N ARG A 100 2.13 1.95 6.80
CA ARG A 100 3.50 2.18 7.27
C ARG A 100 4.24 0.89 7.56
N SER A 101 3.54 -0.19 7.91
CA SER A 101 4.15 -1.50 8.21
C SER A 101 4.74 -2.16 6.97
N VAL A 102 4.22 -1.83 5.78
CA VAL A 102 4.67 -2.36 4.48
C VAL A 102 5.53 -1.39 3.67
N GLN A 103 5.83 -0.21 4.22
CA GLN A 103 6.75 0.73 3.58
C GLN A 103 8.17 0.17 3.64
N SER A 104 8.62 -0.38 2.53
CA SER A 104 10.05 -0.57 2.30
C SER A 104 10.69 0.79 1.99
N ASN A 105 12.01 0.89 2.14
CA ASN A 105 12.78 2.11 1.83
C ASN A 105 12.54 2.68 0.43
N ASP A 106 11.92 1.89 -0.46
CA ASP A 106 11.62 2.23 -1.85
C ASP A 106 10.17 2.66 -2.08
N CYS A 107 9.29 2.55 -1.07
CA CYS A 107 7.94 3.05 -1.17
C CYS A 107 7.93 4.54 -0.88
N ASN A 108 7.76 5.29 -1.95
CA ASN A 108 7.52 6.72 -1.88
C ASN A 108 6.36 7.00 -0.92
N HIS A 109 6.50 8.04 -0.14
CA HIS A 109 5.44 8.51 0.73
C HIS A 109 4.21 8.84 -0.13
N PRO A 110 3.05 8.25 0.14
CA PRO A 110 1.85 8.60 -0.59
C PRO A 110 1.50 10.07 -0.37
N GLU A 111 1.04 10.72 -1.41
CA GLU A 111 0.66 12.14 -1.38
C GLU A 111 -0.84 12.32 -1.13
N THR A 112 -1.64 11.33 -1.53
CA THR A 112 -3.10 11.39 -1.49
C THR A 112 -3.71 10.12 -0.93
N ILE A 113 -4.69 10.29 -0.06
CA ILE A 113 -5.53 9.21 0.48
C ILE A 113 -6.95 9.45 0.00
N LYS A 114 -7.54 8.46 -0.67
CA LYS A 114 -8.95 8.46 -1.09
C LYS A 114 -9.70 7.40 -0.32
N VAL A 115 -10.77 7.80 0.34
CA VAL A 115 -11.71 6.87 0.98
C VAL A 115 -12.87 6.64 0.03
N LYS A 116 -13.09 5.38 -0.34
CA LYS A 116 -14.16 4.96 -1.26
C LYS A 116 -15.16 4.07 -0.55
N CYS A 117 -16.44 4.30 -0.82
CA CYS A 117 -17.51 3.37 -0.53
C CYS A 117 -18.17 2.97 -1.83
N ASN A 118 -18.22 1.67 -2.12
CA ASN A 118 -18.54 1.15 -3.43
C ASN A 118 -17.59 1.77 -4.49
N LYS A 119 -18.12 2.45 -5.49
CA LYS A 119 -17.32 3.10 -6.55
C LYS A 119 -17.13 4.61 -6.33
N LYS A 120 -17.70 5.18 -5.24
CA LYS A 120 -17.65 6.63 -5.00
C LYS A 120 -16.54 7.00 -4.02
N VAL A 121 -15.83 8.07 -4.32
CA VAL A 121 -14.93 8.74 -3.37
C VAL A 121 -15.80 9.55 -2.40
N ILE A 122 -15.77 9.17 -1.12
CA ILE A 122 -16.52 9.84 -0.05
C ILE A 122 -15.64 10.66 0.87
N GLY A 123 -14.33 10.49 0.80
CA GLY A 123 -13.37 11.25 1.58
C GLY A 123 -12.05 11.41 0.81
N LEU A 124 -11.42 12.55 1.00
CA LEU A 124 -10.14 12.88 0.38
C LEU A 124 -9.24 13.60 1.38
N LYS A 125 -7.98 13.22 1.42
CA LYS A 125 -6.95 13.89 2.20
C LYS A 125 -5.62 13.88 1.46
N ARG A 126 -4.93 15.00 1.42
CA ARG A 126 -3.50 15.02 1.12
C ARG A 126 -2.72 14.68 2.39
N THR A 127 -1.65 13.93 2.28
CA THR A 127 -0.86 13.51 3.46
C THR A 127 -0.25 14.68 4.23
N THR A 128 -0.07 15.83 3.56
CA THR A 128 0.37 17.09 4.18
C THR A 128 -0.75 17.84 4.92
N GLN A 129 -2.02 17.45 4.74
CA GLN A 129 -3.19 18.05 5.38
C GLN A 129 -3.57 17.28 6.65
N LYS A 130 -4.09 18.01 7.64
CA LYS A 130 -4.53 17.42 8.90
C LYS A 130 -5.88 16.70 8.79
N ASN A 131 -6.79 17.23 8.00
CA ASN A 131 -8.19 16.80 7.97
C ASN A 131 -8.60 16.20 6.64
N TYR A 132 -9.52 15.23 6.69
CA TYR A 132 -10.24 14.74 5.53
C TYR A 132 -11.32 15.72 5.08
N GLN A 133 -11.49 15.80 3.78
CA GLN A 133 -12.67 16.43 3.17
C GLN A 133 -13.70 15.34 2.90
N TRP A 134 -14.75 15.31 3.72
CA TRP A 134 -15.86 14.37 3.58
C TRP A 134 -16.94 14.93 2.65
N LYS A 135 -17.44 14.08 1.77
CA LYS A 135 -18.52 14.39 0.83
C LYS A 135 -19.82 13.77 1.31
#